data_252dc9be4930004d920a23c0149868d3
#
_entry.id   252dc9be4930004d920a23c0149868d3
#
_cell.length_a   1.000
_cell.length_b   1.000
_cell.length_c   1.000
_cell.angle_alpha   90.00
_cell.angle_beta   90.00
_cell.angle_gamma   90.00
#
_symmetry.space_group_name_H-M   'P 1'
#
loop_
_entity.id
_entity.type
_entity.pdbx_description
1 polymer ?
#
loop_
_entity_poly.entity_id
_entity_poly.type
_entity_poly.pdbx_seq_one_letter_code
_entity_poly.pdbx_strand_id
1 'polypeptide(L)'
;MIKYVILIPSFNDWECLNLLIPKIDQALKNTNEEVNILIVNDGSTKKNNLSFKKMSSLKKIEVLNLKNNVKAQIAIATGLNFLRKEKFQGGIIVMDADGQDDPEDLVDIIRESKKNPEKTITINRSKREDEIPYKILYQAYLFLAFLLTFRYLKFGAFSYLHSSSIDRILSTDDVYMAYVGGIAKHFANKKVIYLPRKKRITGESQNNYKSLIYYGLNIISVFRFQALVNSIILIFVGFLLTHFIMYRPFFLFSLASLMLINAIIFIIPYKINKSLIEDPLSNVENLENLNK
;
A
#
# COMPACT_ATOMS: atom_id res chain seq x y z
N MET A 1 -24.95 8.37 -9.75
CA MET A 1 -23.62 8.97 -9.55
C MET A 1 -22.88 8.11 -8.54
N ILE A 2 -21.71 7.62 -8.88
CA ILE A 2 -20.89 6.80 -7.97
C ILE A 2 -20.13 7.76 -7.06
N LYS A 3 -20.12 7.48 -5.74
CA LYS A 3 -19.31 8.24 -4.78
C LYS A 3 -17.91 7.64 -4.71
N TYR A 4 -16.91 8.50 -4.61
CA TYR A 4 -15.53 8.09 -4.42
C TYR A 4 -14.93 8.72 -3.17
N VAL A 5 -14.04 7.98 -2.51
CA VAL A 5 -13.16 8.53 -1.49
C VAL A 5 -11.71 8.23 -1.85
N ILE A 6 -10.86 9.25 -1.82
CA ILE A 6 -9.42 9.12 -1.95
C ILE A 6 -8.86 9.03 -0.54
N LEU A 7 -8.33 7.84 -0.19
CA LEU A 7 -7.74 7.54 1.10
C LEU A 7 -6.23 7.79 1.03
N ILE A 8 -5.74 8.77 1.79
CA ILE A 8 -4.35 9.24 1.74
C ILE A 8 -3.70 9.06 3.13
N PRO A 9 -2.87 8.02 3.36
CA PRO A 9 -2.05 7.95 4.57
C PRO A 9 -0.96 9.03 4.51
N SER A 10 -0.74 9.76 5.60
CA SER A 10 0.20 10.87 5.64
C SER A 10 0.94 10.93 6.97
N PHE A 11 2.27 11.15 6.91
CA PHE A 11 3.09 11.43 8.07
C PHE A 11 4.06 12.56 7.77
N ASN A 12 3.83 13.73 8.38
CA ASN A 12 4.64 14.93 8.20
C ASN A 12 4.71 15.49 6.76
N ASP A 13 3.73 15.16 5.91
CA ASP A 13 3.67 15.52 4.49
C ASP A 13 2.68 16.69 4.19
N TRP A 14 2.44 17.57 5.17
CA TRP A 14 1.48 18.66 5.03
C TRP A 14 1.76 19.59 3.84
N GLU A 15 3.04 19.89 3.58
CA GLU A 15 3.47 20.71 2.44
C GLU A 15 3.13 20.02 1.11
N CYS A 16 3.37 18.70 1.02
CA CYS A 16 2.99 17.92 -0.15
C CYS A 16 1.47 17.95 -0.36
N LEU A 17 0.69 17.74 0.70
CA LEU A 17 -0.77 17.74 0.66
C LEU A 17 -1.34 19.10 0.24
N ASN A 18 -0.76 20.22 0.70
CA ASN A 18 -1.16 21.56 0.27
C ASN A 18 -1.00 21.78 -1.25
N LEU A 19 -0.05 21.10 -1.87
CA LEU A 19 0.18 21.16 -3.32
C LEU A 19 -0.59 20.07 -4.08
N LEU A 20 -0.78 18.90 -3.48
CA LEU A 20 -1.41 17.73 -4.08
C LEU A 20 -2.93 17.90 -4.21
N ILE A 21 -3.60 18.32 -3.12
CA ILE A 21 -5.06 18.37 -3.07
C ILE A 21 -5.65 19.34 -4.11
N PRO A 22 -5.10 20.55 -4.33
CA PRO A 22 -5.57 21.40 -5.43
C PRO A 22 -5.39 20.79 -6.83
N LYS A 23 -4.31 20.01 -7.04
CA LYS A 23 -4.10 19.29 -8.30
C LYS A 23 -5.12 18.16 -8.49
N ILE A 24 -5.49 17.46 -7.41
CA ILE A 24 -6.58 16.47 -7.46
C ILE A 24 -7.89 17.15 -7.84
N ASP A 25 -8.25 18.28 -7.22
CA ASP A 25 -9.46 19.04 -7.55
C ASP A 25 -9.48 19.46 -9.01
N GLN A 26 -8.34 19.94 -9.53
CA GLN A 26 -8.21 20.34 -10.92
C GLN A 26 -8.34 19.15 -11.87
N ALA A 27 -7.68 18.03 -11.62
CA ALA A 27 -7.73 16.83 -12.45
C ALA A 27 -9.15 16.26 -12.54
N LEU A 28 -9.92 16.34 -11.45
CA LEU A 28 -11.28 15.82 -11.38
C LEU A 28 -12.35 16.76 -11.91
N LYS A 29 -12.01 18.00 -12.31
CA LYS A 29 -12.97 19.05 -12.70
C LYS A 29 -13.97 18.63 -13.78
N ASN A 30 -13.54 17.78 -14.69
CA ASN A 30 -14.37 17.29 -15.79
C ASN A 30 -15.00 15.92 -15.51
N THR A 31 -14.85 15.40 -14.31
CA THR A 31 -15.55 14.18 -13.88
C THR A 31 -16.90 14.60 -13.26
N ASN A 32 -17.98 13.87 -13.60
CA ASN A 32 -19.30 14.11 -13.00
C ASN A 32 -19.49 13.25 -11.74
N GLU A 33 -18.41 12.97 -11.01
CA GLU A 33 -18.45 12.09 -9.83
C GLU A 33 -18.36 12.90 -8.53
N GLU A 34 -18.96 12.39 -7.48
CA GLU A 34 -18.79 12.93 -6.13
C GLU A 34 -17.52 12.34 -5.52
N VAL A 35 -16.51 13.18 -5.29
CA VAL A 35 -15.22 12.74 -4.75
C VAL A 35 -14.95 13.43 -3.42
N ASN A 36 -14.60 12.63 -2.42
CA ASN A 36 -14.16 13.06 -1.10
C ASN A 36 -12.71 12.68 -0.88
N ILE A 37 -12.02 13.38 0.02
CA ILE A 37 -10.68 13.01 0.48
C ILE A 37 -10.76 12.65 1.96
N LEU A 38 -10.17 11.51 2.32
CA LEU A 38 -9.90 11.11 3.69
C LEU A 38 -8.39 10.99 3.88
N ILE A 39 -7.79 11.99 4.53
CA ILE A 39 -6.39 11.96 4.95
C ILE A 39 -6.33 11.20 6.26
N VAL A 40 -5.51 10.16 6.35
CA VAL A 40 -5.20 9.50 7.63
C VAL A 40 -3.85 10.03 8.11
N ASN A 41 -3.90 10.97 9.05
CA ASN A 41 -2.72 11.54 9.68
C ASN A 41 -2.14 10.54 10.69
N ASP A 42 -1.04 9.92 10.33
CA ASP A 42 -0.35 8.86 11.07
C ASP A 42 0.51 9.43 12.22
N GLY A 43 -0.12 10.23 13.11
CA GLY A 43 0.55 10.81 14.27
C GLY A 43 1.68 11.77 13.88
N SER A 44 1.44 12.68 12.93
CA SER A 44 2.42 13.68 12.50
C SER A 44 2.89 14.54 13.66
N THR A 45 4.20 14.78 13.73
CA THR A 45 4.84 15.66 14.72
C THR A 45 4.87 17.13 14.28
N LYS A 46 4.77 17.37 12.98
CA LYS A 46 4.65 18.72 12.41
C LYS A 46 3.20 19.18 12.52
N LYS A 47 3.00 20.47 12.82
CA LYS A 47 1.67 21.08 12.91
C LYS A 47 0.97 21.01 11.55
N ASN A 48 -0.33 20.63 11.59
CA ASN A 48 -1.19 20.73 10.42
C ASN A 48 -1.33 22.20 9.99
N ASN A 49 -0.98 22.49 8.75
CA ASN A 49 -1.08 23.82 8.13
C ASN A 49 -1.91 23.76 6.84
N LEU A 50 -2.76 22.74 6.70
CA LEU A 50 -3.61 22.61 5.52
C LEU A 50 -4.60 23.76 5.48
N SER A 51 -4.64 24.45 4.34
CA SER A 51 -5.57 25.55 4.10
C SER A 51 -5.95 25.54 2.61
N PHE A 52 -7.22 25.31 2.33
CA PHE A 52 -7.70 25.23 0.96
C PHE A 52 -8.76 26.30 0.72
N LYS A 53 -8.68 26.94 -0.47
CA LYS A 53 -9.80 27.70 -1.00
C LYS A 53 -10.93 26.73 -1.38
N LYS A 54 -12.13 27.25 -1.59
CA LYS A 54 -13.27 26.43 -2.03
C LYS A 54 -12.89 25.59 -3.25
N MET A 55 -12.98 24.29 -3.11
CA MET A 55 -12.73 23.31 -4.17
C MET A 55 -13.95 23.16 -5.07
N SER A 56 -13.74 22.87 -6.34
CA SER A 56 -14.82 22.77 -7.33
C SER A 56 -15.35 21.34 -7.48
N SER A 57 -14.46 20.36 -7.37
CA SER A 57 -14.74 18.94 -7.64
C SER A 57 -14.77 18.11 -6.35
N LEU A 58 -14.02 18.53 -5.33
CA LEU A 58 -13.97 17.85 -4.05
C LEU A 58 -15.10 18.32 -3.15
N LYS A 59 -15.94 17.38 -2.69
CA LYS A 59 -17.11 17.68 -1.83
C LYS A 59 -16.74 17.79 -0.36
N LYS A 60 -15.83 16.93 0.10
CA LYS A 60 -15.44 16.86 1.48
C LYS A 60 -13.94 16.51 1.58
N ILE A 61 -13.21 17.20 2.47
CA ILE A 61 -11.83 16.91 2.80
C ILE A 61 -11.76 16.73 4.31
N GLU A 62 -11.44 15.53 4.74
CA GLU A 62 -11.38 15.16 6.17
C GLU A 62 -9.98 14.68 6.53
N VAL A 63 -9.57 14.97 7.76
CA VAL A 63 -8.34 14.46 8.37
C VAL A 63 -8.72 13.60 9.57
N LEU A 64 -8.44 12.31 9.47
CA LEU A 64 -8.55 11.35 10.56
C LEU A 64 -7.20 11.34 11.30
N ASN A 65 -7.15 12.00 12.44
CA ASN A 65 -5.93 12.13 13.22
C ASN A 65 -5.73 10.89 14.10
N LEU A 66 -4.55 10.25 13.99
CA LEU A 66 -4.13 9.16 14.86
C LEU A 66 -3.28 9.70 16.01
N LYS A 67 -3.46 9.11 17.21
CA LYS A 67 -2.70 9.46 18.43
C LYS A 67 -1.20 9.18 18.29
N ASN A 68 -0.86 8.07 17.59
CA ASN A 68 0.51 7.59 17.45
C ASN A 68 0.80 7.19 16.02
N ASN A 69 2.09 7.29 15.62
CA ASN A 69 2.55 6.78 14.34
C ASN A 69 2.54 5.24 14.33
N VAL A 70 1.74 4.67 13.44
CA VAL A 70 1.55 3.21 13.28
C VAL A 70 2.06 2.69 11.93
N LYS A 71 2.65 3.56 11.12
CA LYS A 71 3.12 3.33 9.76
C LYS A 71 1.98 3.22 8.73
N ALA A 72 2.33 3.54 7.48
CA ALA A 72 1.37 3.70 6.39
C ALA A 72 0.40 2.52 6.21
N GLN A 73 0.86 1.28 6.42
CA GLN A 73 0.01 0.09 6.22
C GLN A 73 -1.14 0.04 7.23
N ILE A 74 -0.83 0.29 8.50
CA ILE A 74 -1.85 0.32 9.56
C ILE A 74 -2.71 1.57 9.41
N ALA A 75 -2.14 2.71 9.01
CA ALA A 75 -2.91 3.92 8.72
C ALA A 75 -3.95 3.67 7.60
N ILE A 76 -3.57 3.00 6.51
CA ILE A 76 -4.52 2.59 5.45
C ILE A 76 -5.60 1.67 6.03
N ALA A 77 -5.21 0.64 6.81
CA ALA A 77 -6.16 -0.28 7.43
C ALA A 77 -7.13 0.44 8.38
N THR A 78 -6.64 1.42 9.16
CA THR A 78 -7.46 2.27 10.04
C THR A 78 -8.45 3.11 9.23
N GLY A 79 -8.01 3.72 8.13
CA GLY A 79 -8.89 4.46 7.22
C GLY A 79 -9.98 3.58 6.60
N LEU A 80 -9.64 2.35 6.18
CA LEU A 80 -10.63 1.38 5.69
C LEU A 80 -11.62 0.97 6.77
N ASN A 81 -11.17 0.75 8.04
CA ASN A 81 -12.06 0.46 9.16
C ASN A 81 -12.97 1.65 9.48
N PHE A 82 -12.46 2.88 9.38
CA PHE A 82 -13.26 4.10 9.53
C PHE A 82 -14.36 4.15 8.47
N LEU A 83 -14.04 3.96 7.19
CA LEU A 83 -15.01 3.94 6.10
C LEU A 83 -16.04 2.81 6.27
N ARG A 84 -15.62 1.65 6.78
CA ARG A 84 -16.53 0.55 7.15
C ARG A 84 -17.52 0.96 8.24
N LYS A 85 -17.03 1.60 9.32
CA LYS A 85 -17.86 2.11 10.42
C LYS A 85 -18.86 3.14 9.94
N GLU A 86 -18.44 4.05 9.06
CA GLU A 86 -19.29 5.07 8.43
C GLU A 86 -20.24 4.48 7.37
N LYS A 87 -20.19 3.17 7.12
CA LYS A 87 -21.01 2.48 6.11
C LYS A 87 -20.89 3.11 4.71
N PHE A 88 -19.69 3.59 4.38
CA PHE A 88 -19.42 4.20 3.08
C PHE A 88 -19.78 3.24 1.95
N GLN A 89 -20.47 3.76 0.93
CA GLN A 89 -20.84 3.02 -0.27
C GLN A 89 -20.25 3.71 -1.49
N GLY A 90 -19.39 3.00 -2.25
CA GLY A 90 -18.76 3.53 -3.45
C GLY A 90 -17.34 3.06 -3.66
N GLY A 91 -16.59 3.81 -4.45
CA GLY A 91 -15.19 3.53 -4.77
C GLY A 91 -14.21 4.11 -3.76
N ILE A 92 -13.19 3.36 -3.41
CA ILE A 92 -12.10 3.80 -2.54
C ILE A 92 -10.81 3.75 -3.35
N ILE A 93 -10.12 4.89 -3.45
CA ILE A 93 -8.83 4.98 -4.13
C ILE A 93 -7.78 5.25 -3.06
N VAL A 94 -6.84 4.33 -2.85
CA VAL A 94 -5.69 4.54 -1.96
C VAL A 94 -4.60 5.22 -2.77
N MET A 95 -4.06 6.33 -2.25
CA MET A 95 -3.06 7.16 -2.93
C MET A 95 -2.04 7.69 -1.93
N ASP A 96 -0.76 7.75 -2.30
CA ASP A 96 0.29 8.31 -1.44
C ASP A 96 0.21 9.86 -1.36
N ALA A 97 0.61 10.44 -0.21
CA ALA A 97 0.56 11.88 0.04
C ALA A 97 1.64 12.69 -0.71
N ASP A 98 2.66 12.04 -1.25
CA ASP A 98 3.88 12.68 -1.75
C ASP A 98 3.81 13.16 -3.21
N GLY A 99 2.69 12.88 -3.89
CA GLY A 99 2.43 13.27 -5.27
C GLY A 99 3.22 12.49 -6.32
N GLN A 100 3.84 11.38 -5.95
CA GLN A 100 4.44 10.45 -6.92
C GLN A 100 3.36 9.68 -7.68
N ASP A 101 2.17 9.55 -7.10
CA ASP A 101 0.95 9.14 -7.77
C ASP A 101 0.35 10.38 -8.43
N ASP A 102 0.24 10.37 -9.77
CA ASP A 102 -0.21 11.54 -10.51
C ASP A 102 -1.73 11.76 -10.31
N PRO A 103 -2.19 12.94 -9.90
CA PRO A 103 -3.62 13.26 -9.86
C PRO A 103 -4.37 13.04 -11.17
N GLU A 104 -3.73 13.24 -12.32
CA GLU A 104 -4.35 13.00 -13.63
C GLU A 104 -4.70 11.52 -13.84
N ASP A 105 -3.95 10.61 -13.24
CA ASP A 105 -4.20 9.17 -13.30
C ASP A 105 -5.52 8.76 -12.61
N LEU A 106 -6.05 9.60 -11.70
CA LEU A 106 -7.34 9.37 -11.04
C LEU A 106 -8.49 9.28 -12.03
N VAL A 107 -8.42 10.07 -13.11
CA VAL A 107 -9.46 10.09 -14.18
C VAL A 107 -9.52 8.71 -14.84
N ASP A 108 -8.36 8.12 -15.14
CA ASP A 108 -8.27 6.79 -15.77
C ASP A 108 -8.75 5.69 -14.83
N ILE A 109 -8.39 5.77 -13.54
CA ILE A 109 -8.84 4.82 -12.51
C ILE A 109 -10.36 4.88 -12.36
N ILE A 110 -10.94 6.08 -12.24
CA ILE A 110 -12.38 6.28 -12.14
C ILE A 110 -13.09 5.76 -13.40
N ARG A 111 -12.57 6.06 -14.58
CA ARG A 111 -13.13 5.57 -15.85
C ARG A 111 -13.11 4.06 -15.94
N GLU A 112 -11.99 3.42 -15.51
CA GLU A 112 -11.87 1.96 -15.55
C GLU A 112 -12.77 1.30 -14.48
N SER A 113 -12.89 1.89 -13.28
CA SER A 113 -13.74 1.37 -12.22
C SER A 113 -15.23 1.36 -12.59
N LYS A 114 -15.70 2.30 -13.41
CA LYS A 114 -17.08 2.33 -13.90
C LYS A 114 -17.46 1.14 -14.76
N LYS A 115 -16.50 0.51 -15.45
CA LYS A 115 -16.76 -0.67 -16.29
C LYS A 115 -17.10 -1.90 -15.43
N ASN A 116 -16.47 -2.02 -14.28
CA ASN A 116 -16.68 -3.09 -13.31
C ASN A 116 -16.44 -2.55 -11.89
N PRO A 117 -17.42 -1.89 -11.26
CA PRO A 117 -17.22 -1.17 -10.00
C PRO A 117 -16.67 -2.05 -8.86
N GLU A 118 -17.07 -3.31 -8.78
CA GLU A 118 -16.63 -4.23 -7.72
C GLU A 118 -15.24 -4.83 -7.96
N LYS A 119 -14.66 -4.61 -9.16
CA LYS A 119 -13.35 -5.18 -9.50
C LYS A 119 -12.22 -4.31 -8.95
N THR A 120 -11.38 -4.90 -8.12
CA THR A 120 -10.15 -4.24 -7.63
C THR A 120 -9.24 -3.87 -8.80
N ILE A 121 -8.69 -2.64 -8.77
CA ILE A 121 -7.72 -2.16 -9.76
C ILE A 121 -6.40 -1.91 -9.03
N THR A 122 -5.30 -2.45 -9.55
CA THR A 122 -3.94 -2.19 -9.05
C THR A 122 -3.12 -1.49 -10.12
N ILE A 123 -2.29 -0.54 -9.69
CA ILE A 123 -1.45 0.23 -10.57
C ILE A 123 -0.03 -0.34 -10.57
N ASN A 124 0.40 -0.85 -11.72
CA ASN A 124 1.80 -1.23 -11.94
C ASN A 124 2.56 -0.03 -12.51
N ARG A 125 3.76 0.21 -11.97
CA ARG A 125 4.59 1.31 -12.45
C ARG A 125 5.24 0.92 -13.77
N SER A 126 4.84 1.59 -14.87
CA SER A 126 5.37 1.36 -16.23
C SER A 126 6.80 1.88 -16.35
N LYS A 127 7.12 2.99 -15.66
CA LYS A 127 8.45 3.61 -15.63
C LYS A 127 8.77 4.06 -14.21
N ARG A 128 10.02 3.85 -13.79
CA ARG A 128 10.56 4.29 -12.50
C ARG A 128 11.81 5.13 -12.75
N GLU A 129 11.83 6.33 -12.20
CA GLU A 129 12.96 7.25 -12.28
C GLU A 129 13.87 7.16 -11.03
N ASP A 130 13.81 6.04 -10.31
CA ASP A 130 14.66 5.80 -9.14
C ASP A 130 16.14 5.71 -9.55
N GLU A 131 17.03 5.98 -8.61
CA GLU A 131 18.48 5.76 -8.76
C GLU A 131 18.80 4.28 -8.96
N ILE A 132 19.96 3.99 -9.59
CA ILE A 132 20.38 2.63 -9.92
C ILE A 132 20.37 1.69 -8.70
N PRO A 133 20.91 2.07 -7.50
CA PRO A 133 20.90 1.17 -6.35
C PRO A 133 19.48 0.76 -5.90
N TYR A 134 18.52 1.70 -5.94
CA TYR A 134 17.12 1.40 -5.62
C TYR A 134 16.47 0.46 -6.65
N LYS A 135 16.81 0.62 -7.94
CA LYS A 135 16.35 -0.29 -9.00
C LYS A 135 16.86 -1.71 -8.77
N ILE A 136 18.14 -1.87 -8.42
CA ILE A 136 18.74 -3.19 -8.15
C ILE A 136 18.05 -3.82 -6.92
N LEU A 137 17.92 -3.08 -5.82
CA LEU A 137 17.24 -3.57 -4.62
C LEU A 137 15.80 -4.01 -4.90
N TYR A 138 15.09 -3.23 -5.73
CA TYR A 138 13.72 -3.57 -6.11
C TYR A 138 13.64 -4.83 -6.98
N GLN A 139 14.56 -5.03 -7.91
CA GLN A 139 14.62 -6.27 -8.71
C GLN A 139 14.96 -7.48 -7.85
N ALA A 140 15.91 -7.33 -6.91
CA ALA A 140 16.24 -8.37 -5.93
C ALA A 140 15.03 -8.75 -5.07
N TYR A 141 14.26 -7.74 -4.60
CA TYR A 141 13.01 -7.97 -3.90
C TYR A 141 11.99 -8.75 -4.76
N LEU A 142 11.76 -8.32 -6.02
CA LEU A 142 10.80 -9.01 -6.91
C LEU A 142 11.20 -10.46 -7.18
N PHE A 143 12.49 -10.72 -7.38
CA PHE A 143 13.03 -12.06 -7.57
C PHE A 143 12.83 -12.92 -6.32
N LEU A 144 13.18 -12.41 -5.14
CA LEU A 144 12.98 -13.10 -3.87
C LEU A 144 11.50 -13.37 -3.60
N ALA A 145 10.63 -12.37 -3.80
CA ALA A 145 9.19 -12.51 -3.64
C ALA A 145 8.64 -13.58 -4.58
N PHE A 146 9.07 -13.60 -5.84
CA PHE A 146 8.67 -14.64 -6.80
C PHE A 146 9.12 -16.02 -6.36
N LEU A 147 10.37 -16.21 -5.97
CA LEU A 147 10.90 -17.50 -5.50
C LEU A 147 10.10 -18.03 -4.29
N LEU A 148 9.80 -17.14 -3.34
CA LEU A 148 9.13 -17.53 -2.10
C LEU A 148 7.61 -17.68 -2.24
N THR A 149 6.96 -16.95 -3.16
CA THR A 149 5.49 -16.89 -3.22
C THR A 149 4.90 -17.36 -4.54
N PHE A 150 5.73 -17.56 -5.58
CA PHE A 150 5.34 -17.73 -6.98
C PHE A 150 4.37 -16.66 -7.49
N ARG A 151 4.46 -15.44 -6.91
CA ARG A 151 3.64 -14.29 -7.27
C ARG A 151 4.48 -13.13 -7.73
N TYR A 152 4.01 -12.44 -8.75
CA TYR A 152 4.66 -11.25 -9.26
C TYR A 152 4.07 -10.00 -8.59
N LEU A 153 4.70 -9.54 -7.50
CA LEU A 153 4.19 -8.48 -6.62
C LEU A 153 4.74 -7.09 -7.04
N LYS A 154 4.42 -6.66 -8.26
CA LYS A 154 5.00 -5.44 -8.88
C LYS A 154 4.19 -4.16 -8.67
N PHE A 155 3.07 -4.16 -7.98
CA PHE A 155 2.25 -2.98 -7.77
C PHE A 155 2.52 -2.30 -6.41
N GLY A 156 2.15 -1.01 -6.30
CA GLY A 156 2.24 -0.22 -5.07
C GLY A 156 0.91 -0.11 -4.33
N ALA A 157 0.83 0.81 -3.37
CA ALA A 157 -0.40 1.08 -2.64
C ALA A 157 -1.46 1.78 -3.50
N PHE A 158 -1.05 2.50 -4.55
CA PHE A 158 -1.99 3.15 -5.46
C PHE A 158 -2.89 2.12 -6.13
N SER A 159 -4.17 2.17 -5.78
CA SER A 159 -5.14 1.13 -6.14
C SER A 159 -6.57 1.60 -5.92
N TYR A 160 -7.51 0.92 -6.55
CA TYR A 160 -8.94 1.10 -6.35
C TYR A 160 -9.56 -0.16 -5.75
N LEU A 161 -10.42 0.04 -4.77
CA LEU A 161 -11.30 -0.95 -4.15
C LEU A 161 -12.73 -0.44 -4.17
N HIS A 162 -13.70 -1.33 -4.33
CA HIS A 162 -15.10 -1.02 -4.01
C HIS A 162 -15.37 -1.25 -2.52
N SER A 163 -16.29 -0.49 -1.93
CA SER A 163 -16.64 -0.61 -0.51
C SER A 163 -17.11 -2.02 -0.11
N SER A 164 -17.74 -2.78 -1.01
CA SER A 164 -18.11 -4.19 -0.80
C SER A 164 -16.90 -5.11 -0.54
N SER A 165 -15.70 -4.66 -0.88
CA SER A 165 -14.45 -5.39 -0.68
C SER A 165 -13.81 -5.13 0.69
N ILE A 166 -14.31 -4.17 1.46
CA ILE A 166 -13.70 -3.78 2.75
C ILE A 166 -13.67 -4.95 3.74
N ASP A 167 -14.80 -5.61 3.94
CA ASP A 167 -14.87 -6.74 4.88
C ASP A 167 -13.94 -7.88 4.47
N ARG A 168 -13.81 -8.12 3.17
CA ARG A 168 -12.92 -9.14 2.66
C ARG A 168 -11.45 -8.82 2.93
N ILE A 169 -10.99 -7.58 2.71
CA ILE A 169 -9.59 -7.21 2.94
C ILE A 169 -9.27 -7.10 4.42
N LEU A 170 -10.24 -6.74 5.26
CA LEU A 170 -10.11 -6.62 6.70
C LEU A 170 -10.40 -7.93 7.47
N SER A 171 -10.78 -9.03 6.77
CA SER A 171 -11.08 -10.32 7.39
C SER A 171 -9.88 -11.01 8.03
N THR A 172 -8.68 -10.57 7.72
CA THR A 172 -7.41 -11.10 8.22
C THR A 172 -6.43 -9.99 8.56
N ASP A 173 -5.35 -10.33 9.26
CA ASP A 173 -4.29 -9.38 9.65
C ASP A 173 -3.41 -8.96 8.47
N ASP A 174 -3.63 -9.50 7.28
CA ASP A 174 -2.75 -9.32 6.12
C ASP A 174 -2.57 -7.85 5.72
N VAL A 175 -3.64 -7.06 5.76
CA VAL A 175 -3.61 -5.63 5.40
C VAL A 175 -2.78 -4.82 6.41
N TYR A 176 -2.79 -5.21 7.67
CA TYR A 176 -2.01 -4.54 8.73
C TYR A 176 -0.50 -4.85 8.61
N MET A 177 -0.14 -6.03 8.08
CA MET A 177 1.23 -6.37 7.74
C MET A 177 1.71 -5.61 6.50
N ALA A 178 0.95 -5.71 5.41
CA ALA A 178 1.23 -5.04 4.15
C ALA A 178 -0.04 -4.94 3.29
N TYR A 179 -0.51 -3.72 3.04
CA TYR A 179 -1.67 -3.48 2.19
C TYR A 179 -1.56 -4.14 0.82
N VAL A 180 -0.40 -3.99 0.14
CA VAL A 180 -0.11 -4.62 -1.15
C VAL A 180 -0.18 -6.15 -1.06
N GLY A 181 0.35 -6.74 0.01
CA GLY A 181 0.27 -8.17 0.28
C GLY A 181 -1.17 -8.64 0.46
N GLY A 182 -1.97 -7.90 1.24
CA GLY A 182 -3.40 -8.15 1.43
C GLY A 182 -4.16 -8.12 0.11
N ILE A 183 -3.97 -7.08 -0.71
CA ILE A 183 -4.56 -7.00 -2.05
C ILE A 183 -4.16 -8.21 -2.91
N ALA A 184 -2.88 -8.56 -2.92
CA ALA A 184 -2.38 -9.68 -3.73
C ALA A 184 -2.95 -11.03 -3.31
N LYS A 185 -3.21 -11.22 -2.02
CA LYS A 185 -3.72 -12.47 -1.44
C LYS A 185 -5.23 -12.61 -1.62
N HIS A 186 -5.98 -11.53 -1.34
CA HIS A 186 -7.43 -11.58 -1.30
C HIS A 186 -8.12 -11.31 -2.65
N PHE A 187 -7.42 -10.67 -3.60
CA PHE A 187 -7.99 -10.32 -4.91
C PHE A 187 -7.19 -10.94 -6.06
N ALA A 188 -7.46 -12.21 -6.37
CA ALA A 188 -6.80 -12.91 -7.47
C ALA A 188 -7.18 -12.33 -8.83
N ASN A 189 -8.47 -12.00 -9.04
CA ASN A 189 -8.98 -11.43 -10.29
C ASN A 189 -9.06 -9.90 -10.20
N LYS A 190 -7.90 -9.23 -10.20
CA LYS A 190 -7.80 -7.78 -10.24
C LYS A 190 -7.50 -7.26 -11.64
N LYS A 191 -7.91 -6.04 -11.93
CA LYS A 191 -7.48 -5.32 -13.13
C LYS A 191 -6.13 -4.68 -12.86
N VAL A 192 -5.22 -4.77 -13.82
CA VAL A 192 -3.93 -4.07 -13.75
C VAL A 192 -3.93 -2.92 -14.74
N ILE A 193 -3.57 -1.72 -14.30
CA ILE A 193 -3.31 -0.56 -15.13
C ILE A 193 -1.82 -0.21 -15.01
N TYR A 194 -1.20 0.21 -16.12
CA TYR A 194 0.21 0.58 -16.16
C TYR A 194 0.33 2.09 -16.28
N LEU A 195 0.83 2.74 -15.21
CA LEU A 195 0.98 4.19 -15.14
C LEU A 195 2.41 4.56 -14.73
N PRO A 196 2.96 5.69 -15.21
CA PRO A 196 4.29 6.15 -14.79
C PRO A 196 4.25 6.60 -13.34
N ARG A 197 5.39 6.54 -12.65
CA ARG A 197 5.56 7.17 -11.34
C ARG A 197 6.24 8.52 -11.51
N LYS A 198 5.64 9.56 -10.97
CA LYS A 198 6.22 10.92 -10.96
C LYS A 198 7.30 11.06 -9.90
N LYS A 199 8.04 12.16 -9.95
CA LYS A 199 8.89 12.58 -8.83
C LYS A 199 8.04 13.14 -7.70
N ARG A 200 8.56 13.03 -6.48
CA ARG A 200 7.96 13.66 -5.29
C ARG A 200 7.78 15.16 -5.53
N ILE A 201 6.64 15.72 -5.11
CA ILE A 201 6.31 17.14 -5.35
C ILE A 201 7.26 18.06 -4.59
N THR A 202 7.53 17.77 -3.31
CA THR A 202 8.41 18.55 -2.44
C THR A 202 8.95 17.72 -1.28
N GLY A 203 10.02 18.19 -0.64
CA GLY A 203 10.65 17.54 0.49
C GLY A 203 11.40 16.25 0.14
N GLU A 204 11.97 15.62 1.14
CA GLU A 204 12.75 14.39 1.00
C GLU A 204 11.92 13.15 1.37
N SER A 205 12.26 12.01 0.78
CA SER A 205 11.64 10.75 1.11
C SER A 205 12.01 10.32 2.54
N GLN A 206 10.99 9.95 3.34
CA GLN A 206 11.21 9.35 4.65
C GLN A 206 11.73 7.90 4.57
N ASN A 207 11.69 7.30 3.38
CA ASN A 207 12.13 5.93 3.17
C ASN A 207 13.64 5.84 2.93
N ASN A 208 14.31 5.00 3.71
CA ASN A 208 15.70 4.59 3.51
C ASN A 208 15.77 3.12 3.08
N TYR A 209 16.97 2.63 2.73
CA TYR A 209 17.16 1.23 2.29
C TYR A 209 16.63 0.21 3.30
N LYS A 210 16.82 0.45 4.61
CA LYS A 210 16.34 -0.47 5.67
C LYS A 210 14.81 -0.55 5.69
N SER A 211 14.14 0.60 5.57
CA SER A 211 12.67 0.65 5.55
C SER A 211 12.10 -0.02 4.31
N LEU A 212 12.75 0.11 3.15
CA LEU A 212 12.33 -0.55 1.91
C LEU A 212 12.49 -2.08 1.98
N ILE A 213 13.62 -2.56 2.52
CA ILE A 213 13.84 -4.00 2.74
C ILE A 213 12.78 -4.55 3.70
N TYR A 214 12.57 -3.85 4.83
CA TYR A 214 11.56 -4.26 5.81
C TYR A 214 10.15 -4.29 5.21
N TYR A 215 9.81 -3.28 4.40
CA TYR A 215 8.53 -3.24 3.69
C TYR A 215 8.37 -4.42 2.71
N GLY A 216 9.41 -4.75 1.93
CA GLY A 216 9.41 -5.92 1.06
C GLY A 216 9.21 -7.23 1.82
N LEU A 217 9.89 -7.39 2.97
CA LEU A 217 9.71 -8.55 3.84
C LEU A 217 8.31 -8.62 4.45
N ASN A 218 7.70 -7.48 4.80
CA ASN A 218 6.31 -7.43 5.25
C ASN A 218 5.34 -7.95 4.18
N ILE A 219 5.55 -7.57 2.91
CA ILE A 219 4.72 -8.08 1.81
C ILE A 219 4.86 -9.60 1.68
N ILE A 220 6.09 -10.13 1.76
CA ILE A 220 6.33 -11.58 1.68
C ILE A 220 5.73 -12.29 2.90
N SER A 221 5.75 -11.68 4.10
CA SER A 221 5.24 -12.28 5.34
C SER A 221 3.74 -12.57 5.30
N VAL A 222 2.98 -11.84 4.48
CA VAL A 222 1.56 -12.15 4.20
C VAL A 222 1.40 -13.56 3.61
N PHE A 223 2.43 -14.04 2.91
CA PHE A 223 2.46 -15.36 2.27
C PHE A 223 3.38 -16.35 3.00
N ARG A 224 3.67 -16.14 4.30
CA ARG A 224 4.70 -16.88 5.06
C ARG A 224 4.56 -18.39 4.98
N PHE A 225 3.34 -18.95 5.02
CA PHE A 225 3.13 -20.39 4.90
C PHE A 225 3.46 -20.90 3.49
N GLN A 226 3.08 -20.18 2.45
CA GLN A 226 3.45 -20.51 1.07
C GLN A 226 4.95 -20.38 0.87
N ALA A 227 5.56 -19.34 1.43
CA ALA A 227 7.01 -19.13 1.38
C ALA A 227 7.77 -20.28 2.05
N LEU A 228 7.28 -20.80 3.18
CA LEU A 228 7.86 -21.96 3.83
C LEU A 228 7.80 -23.21 2.94
N VAL A 229 6.62 -23.52 2.38
CA VAL A 229 6.46 -24.67 1.48
C VAL A 229 7.38 -24.55 0.27
N ASN A 230 7.42 -23.37 -0.38
CA ASN A 230 8.29 -23.15 -1.53
C ASN A 230 9.78 -23.25 -1.14
N SER A 231 10.17 -22.77 0.05
CA SER A 231 11.53 -22.91 0.55
C SER A 231 11.91 -24.37 0.74
N ILE A 232 11.02 -25.22 1.27
CA ILE A 232 11.25 -26.67 1.39
C ILE A 232 11.47 -27.30 0.00
N ILE A 233 10.63 -26.92 -0.97
CA ILE A 233 10.80 -27.42 -2.34
C ILE A 233 12.15 -26.97 -2.94
N LEU A 234 12.54 -25.70 -2.75
CA LEU A 234 13.81 -25.17 -3.23
C LEU A 234 15.01 -25.87 -2.59
N ILE A 235 14.93 -26.16 -1.28
CA ILE A 235 15.96 -26.91 -0.53
C ILE A 235 16.05 -28.33 -1.08
N PHE A 236 14.93 -29.00 -1.29
CA PHE A 236 14.92 -30.38 -1.82
C PHE A 236 15.52 -30.43 -3.24
N VAL A 237 15.12 -29.51 -4.14
CA VAL A 237 15.72 -29.41 -5.48
C VAL A 237 17.20 -29.10 -5.40
N GLY A 238 17.61 -28.15 -4.54
CA GLY A 238 19.03 -27.83 -4.31
C GLY A 238 19.82 -29.05 -3.81
N PHE A 239 19.27 -29.83 -2.90
CA PHE A 239 19.89 -31.08 -2.41
C PHE A 239 20.12 -32.08 -3.54
N LEU A 240 19.13 -32.29 -4.41
CA LEU A 240 19.30 -33.17 -5.57
C LEU A 240 20.39 -32.66 -6.52
N LEU A 241 20.44 -31.34 -6.77
CA LEU A 241 21.44 -30.73 -7.64
C LEU A 241 22.87 -30.80 -7.08
N THR A 242 23.06 -30.91 -5.73
CA THR A 242 24.40 -31.08 -5.16
C THR A 242 25.08 -32.38 -5.60
N HIS A 243 24.30 -33.38 -6.00
CA HIS A 243 24.82 -34.65 -6.52
C HIS A 243 25.41 -34.53 -7.91
N PHE A 244 24.96 -33.54 -8.71
CA PHE A 244 25.29 -33.46 -10.13
C PHE A 244 26.09 -32.22 -10.53
N ILE A 245 25.82 -31.04 -9.92
CA ILE A 245 26.28 -29.77 -10.47
C ILE A 245 26.73 -28.77 -9.38
N MET A 246 26.18 -28.82 -8.16
CA MET A 246 26.29 -27.73 -7.20
C MET A 246 27.37 -28.01 -6.14
N TYR A 247 28.23 -27.01 -5.91
CA TYR A 247 29.23 -27.06 -4.85
C TYR A 247 28.58 -27.03 -3.46
N ARG A 248 28.86 -28.04 -2.61
CA ARG A 248 28.23 -28.21 -1.28
C ARG A 248 28.23 -26.97 -0.38
N PRO A 249 29.34 -26.21 -0.23
CA PRO A 249 29.31 -24.98 0.58
C PRO A 249 28.30 -23.94 0.08
N PHE A 250 28.10 -23.80 -1.23
CA PHE A 250 27.11 -22.90 -1.78
C PHE A 250 25.68 -23.35 -1.44
N PHE A 251 25.42 -24.65 -1.47
CA PHE A 251 24.13 -25.19 -1.02
C PHE A 251 23.88 -24.91 0.46
N LEU A 252 24.86 -25.16 1.35
CA LEU A 252 24.71 -24.89 2.78
C LEU A 252 24.49 -23.42 3.07
N PHE A 253 25.15 -22.50 2.36
CA PHE A 253 24.91 -21.07 2.46
C PHE A 253 23.50 -20.69 2.02
N SER A 254 23.02 -21.26 0.90
CA SER A 254 21.66 -21.02 0.40
C SER A 254 20.60 -21.54 1.38
N LEU A 255 20.83 -22.72 1.96
CA LEU A 255 19.98 -23.30 3.00
C LEU A 255 19.89 -22.38 4.23
N ALA A 256 21.02 -21.95 4.77
CA ALA A 256 21.07 -21.06 5.92
C ALA A 256 20.36 -19.74 5.64
N SER A 257 20.56 -19.17 4.46
CA SER A 257 19.91 -17.93 4.01
C SER A 257 18.39 -18.08 3.93
N LEU A 258 17.88 -19.17 3.34
CA LEU A 258 16.45 -19.45 3.27
C LEU A 258 15.83 -19.67 4.66
N MET A 259 16.53 -20.38 5.55
CA MET A 259 16.07 -20.56 6.93
C MET A 259 15.97 -19.23 7.67
N LEU A 260 17.00 -18.37 7.53
CA LEU A 260 17.01 -17.03 8.15
C LEU A 260 15.86 -16.15 7.61
N ILE A 261 15.65 -16.12 6.30
CA ILE A 261 14.58 -15.36 5.69
C ILE A 261 13.21 -15.86 6.19
N ASN A 262 12.98 -17.18 6.23
CA ASN A 262 11.74 -17.73 6.76
C ASN A 262 11.54 -17.37 8.25
N ALA A 263 12.58 -17.46 9.08
CA ALA A 263 12.49 -17.03 10.48
C ALA A 263 12.06 -15.55 10.58
N ILE A 264 12.66 -14.66 9.79
CA ILE A 264 12.32 -13.23 9.78
C ILE A 264 10.86 -13.01 9.38
N ILE A 265 10.40 -13.59 8.26
CA ILE A 265 9.02 -13.40 7.79
C ILE A 265 7.96 -13.99 8.71
N PHE A 266 8.30 -15.02 9.52
CA PHE A 266 7.41 -15.55 10.54
C PHE A 266 7.38 -14.69 11.81
N ILE A 267 8.46 -13.96 12.13
CA ILE A 267 8.52 -13.04 13.28
C ILE A 267 7.76 -11.72 13.02
N ILE A 268 7.71 -11.24 11.77
CA ILE A 268 7.10 -9.96 11.41
C ILE A 268 5.67 -9.79 11.96
N PRO A 269 4.74 -10.75 11.81
CA PRO A 269 3.37 -10.59 12.31
C PRO A 269 3.29 -10.35 13.83
N TYR A 270 4.23 -10.89 14.60
CA TYR A 270 4.26 -10.71 16.06
C TYR A 270 4.73 -9.32 16.50
N LYS A 271 5.30 -8.51 15.58
CA LYS A 271 5.72 -7.13 15.84
C LYS A 271 4.57 -6.13 15.66
N ILE A 272 3.46 -6.55 15.07
CA ILE A 272 2.28 -5.70 14.93
C ILE A 272 1.57 -5.67 16.29
N ASN A 273 1.22 -4.47 16.73
CA ASN A 273 0.45 -4.33 17.96
C ASN A 273 -0.95 -4.93 17.77
N LYS A 274 -1.23 -6.03 18.46
CA LYS A 274 -2.50 -6.74 18.35
C LYS A 274 -3.70 -5.87 18.71
N SER A 275 -3.58 -4.95 19.66
CA SER A 275 -4.67 -4.05 20.02
C SER A 275 -5.15 -3.19 18.84
N LEU A 276 -4.24 -2.84 17.90
CA LEU A 276 -4.60 -2.10 16.68
C LEU A 276 -5.33 -2.95 15.63
N ILE A 277 -5.24 -4.28 15.74
CA ILE A 277 -5.97 -5.21 14.88
C ILE A 277 -7.37 -5.49 15.50
N GLU A 278 -7.43 -5.70 16.81
CA GLU A 278 -8.66 -5.99 17.56
C GLU A 278 -9.58 -4.77 17.63
N ASP A 279 -9.02 -3.58 17.87
CA ASP A 279 -9.73 -2.31 17.84
C ASP A 279 -8.95 -1.27 16.99
N PRO A 280 -9.10 -1.32 15.66
CA PRO A 280 -8.35 -0.46 14.74
C PRO A 280 -8.62 1.03 14.90
N LEU A 281 -9.74 1.39 15.51
CA LEU A 281 -10.14 2.79 15.72
C LEU A 281 -9.72 3.33 17.10
N SER A 282 -9.17 2.50 17.98
CA SER A 282 -8.71 2.94 19.32
C SER A 282 -7.58 3.97 19.26
N ASN A 283 -6.78 3.95 18.19
CA ASN A 283 -5.71 4.92 17.94
C ASN A 283 -6.20 6.22 17.28
N VAL A 284 -7.49 6.33 16.93
CA VAL A 284 -8.06 7.56 16.39
C VAL A 284 -8.22 8.56 17.53
N GLU A 285 -7.73 9.78 17.34
CA GLU A 285 -7.88 10.91 18.25
C GLU A 285 -9.12 11.71 17.92
N ASN A 286 -9.21 12.20 16.70
CA ASN A 286 -10.34 12.99 16.23
C ASN A 286 -10.46 12.94 14.69
N LEU A 287 -11.56 13.52 14.19
CA LEU A 287 -11.84 13.75 12.80
C LEU A 287 -12.03 15.25 12.58
N GLU A 288 -11.23 15.85 11.71
CA GLU A 288 -11.31 17.25 11.32
C GLU A 288 -11.92 17.38 9.92
N ASN A 289 -12.84 18.31 9.73
CA ASN A 289 -13.35 18.65 8.40
C ASN A 289 -12.74 19.99 7.96
N LEU A 290 -12.06 19.99 6.82
CA LEU A 290 -11.37 21.16 6.28
C LEU A 290 -12.22 22.02 5.34
N ASN A 291 -13.37 21.52 4.90
CA ASN A 291 -14.30 22.24 4.01
C ASN A 291 -15.46 22.83 4.84
N LYS A 292 -15.16 23.65 5.80
CA LYS A 292 -16.22 24.43 6.49
C LYS A 292 -16.57 25.68 5.71
#